data_e6417bcbd8a808dff529190d59592903
#
_entry.id   e6417bcbd8a808dff529190d59592903
#
_cell.length_a   1.000
_cell.length_b   1.000
_cell.length_c   1.000
_cell.angle_alpha   90.00
_cell.angle_beta   90.00
_cell.angle_gamma   90.00
#
_symmetry.space_group_name_H-M   'P 1'
#
loop_
_entity.id
_entity.type
_entity.pdbx_description
1 polymer ?
#
loop_
_entity_poly.entity_id
_entity_poly.type
_entity_poly.pdbx_seq_one_letter_code
_entity_poly.pdbx_strand_id
1 'polypeptide(L)'
;MTSVLVNDQDRALSFYTEKLGFRPALDIPLGQYRWLTVVSPADTGGVQLLLEPNIHPAAQAFQQALHADGIPATTFAVDDVHSEYERLRALGVEFTGAPAPAGTTIAAALDDTCGNLIGIHQLTAR
;
A
#
# COMPACT_ATOMS: atom_id res chain seq x y z
N MET A 1 10.63 9.96 4.37
CA MET A 1 9.92 8.74 4.81
C MET A 1 8.43 9.01 4.84
N THR A 2 7.64 8.06 4.42
CA THR A 2 6.19 8.12 4.53
C THR A 2 5.69 6.87 5.27
N SER A 3 4.43 6.85 5.69
CA SER A 3 3.92 5.72 6.46
C SER A 3 2.52 5.32 6.01
N VAL A 4 2.18 4.07 6.28
CA VAL A 4 0.83 3.54 6.17
C VAL A 4 0.51 2.80 7.46
N LEU A 5 -0.69 3.02 7.99
CA LEU A 5 -1.15 2.35 9.20
C LEU A 5 -1.54 0.91 8.87
N VAL A 6 -1.12 -0.04 9.70
CA VAL A 6 -1.44 -1.45 9.47
C VAL A 6 -1.91 -2.08 10.79
N ASN A 7 -2.86 -3.01 10.68
CA ASN A 7 -3.39 -3.69 11.85
C ASN A 7 -2.58 -4.95 12.23
N ASP A 8 -1.64 -5.36 11.39
CA ASP A 8 -0.80 -6.53 11.62
C ASP A 8 0.50 -6.36 10.82
N GLN A 9 1.62 -6.15 11.53
CA GLN A 9 2.90 -5.88 10.88
C GLN A 9 3.46 -7.09 10.11
N ASP A 10 3.25 -8.30 10.61
CA ASP A 10 3.71 -9.51 9.90
C ASP A 10 2.94 -9.70 8.60
N ARG A 11 1.62 -9.55 8.66
CA ARG A 11 0.79 -9.63 7.46
C ARG A 11 1.15 -8.52 6.48
N ALA A 12 1.38 -7.31 6.98
CA ALA A 12 1.76 -6.18 6.14
C ALA A 12 3.08 -6.43 5.44
N LEU A 13 4.09 -6.93 6.15
CA LEU A 13 5.38 -7.24 5.52
C LEU A 13 5.20 -8.26 4.40
N SER A 14 4.45 -9.32 4.64
CA SER A 14 4.17 -10.33 3.62
C SER A 14 3.44 -9.74 2.41
N PHE A 15 2.39 -8.96 2.65
CA PHE A 15 1.61 -8.38 1.56
C PHE A 15 2.43 -7.40 0.72
N TYR A 16 3.10 -6.46 1.39
CA TYR A 16 3.83 -5.40 0.67
C TYR A 16 5.05 -5.95 -0.07
N THR A 17 5.67 -7.01 0.43
CA THR A 17 6.82 -7.62 -0.26
C THR A 17 6.40 -8.66 -1.30
N GLU A 18 5.53 -9.59 -0.94
CA GLU A 18 5.19 -10.72 -1.82
C GLU A 18 4.17 -10.34 -2.90
N LYS A 19 3.23 -9.44 -2.60
CA LYS A 19 2.22 -9.02 -3.57
C LYS A 19 2.64 -7.76 -4.31
N LEU A 20 2.97 -6.69 -3.59
CA LEU A 20 3.29 -5.40 -4.21
C LEU A 20 4.73 -5.31 -4.71
N GLY A 21 5.62 -6.19 -4.26
CA GLY A 21 6.97 -6.24 -4.78
C GLY A 21 7.96 -5.31 -4.09
N PHE A 22 7.59 -4.69 -2.97
CA PHE A 22 8.55 -3.92 -2.18
C PHE A 22 9.62 -4.82 -1.59
N ARG A 23 10.75 -4.23 -1.21
CA ARG A 23 11.83 -4.94 -0.51
C ARG A 23 11.91 -4.52 0.94
N PRO A 24 12.14 -5.46 1.88
CA PRO A 24 12.37 -5.09 3.28
C PRO A 24 13.60 -4.18 3.39
N ALA A 25 13.51 -3.14 4.21
CA ALA A 25 14.61 -2.23 4.46
C ALA A 25 15.08 -2.32 5.92
N LEU A 26 14.22 -1.95 6.87
CA LEU A 26 14.54 -2.00 8.29
C LEU A 26 13.51 -2.85 9.02
N ASP A 27 13.97 -3.56 10.05
CA ASP A 27 13.12 -4.34 10.94
C ASP A 27 13.77 -4.33 12.31
N ILE A 28 13.43 -3.32 13.12
CA ILE A 28 14.07 -3.06 14.41
C ILE A 28 13.04 -3.26 15.51
N PRO A 29 13.27 -4.18 16.45
CA PRO A 29 12.33 -4.39 17.56
C PRO A 29 12.18 -3.14 18.42
N LEU A 30 10.92 -2.79 18.74
CA LEU A 30 10.56 -1.70 19.64
C LEU A 30 9.46 -2.20 20.58
N GLY A 31 9.87 -2.90 21.66
CA GLY A 31 8.91 -3.50 22.58
C GLY A 31 8.04 -4.55 21.89
N GLN A 32 6.72 -4.34 21.90
CA GLN A 32 5.76 -5.25 21.26
C GLN A 32 5.69 -5.09 19.74
N TYR A 33 6.26 -4.01 19.21
CA TYR A 33 6.14 -3.63 17.81
C TYR A 33 7.51 -3.52 17.17
N ARG A 34 7.53 -3.22 15.88
CA ARG A 34 8.77 -3.13 15.11
C ARG A 34 8.79 -1.82 14.34
N TRP A 35 9.97 -1.22 14.25
CA TRP A 35 10.24 -0.18 13.27
C TRP A 35 10.49 -0.90 11.95
N LEU A 36 9.45 -1.02 11.15
CA LEU A 36 9.43 -1.88 9.99
C LEU A 36 9.23 -1.04 8.73
N THR A 37 10.22 -1.05 7.84
CA THR A 37 10.14 -0.30 6.60
C THR A 37 10.40 -1.16 5.39
N VAL A 38 9.82 -0.74 4.26
CA VAL A 38 10.05 -1.33 2.95
C VAL A 38 10.42 -0.24 1.96
N VAL A 39 11.09 -0.62 0.87
CA VAL A 39 11.50 0.31 -0.19
C VAL A 39 11.11 -0.26 -1.55
N SER A 40 10.99 0.61 -2.54
CA SER A 40 10.78 0.18 -3.92
C SER A 40 12.02 -0.54 -4.44
N PRO A 41 11.86 -1.66 -5.15
CA PRO A 41 13.00 -2.33 -5.79
C PRO A 41 13.65 -1.49 -6.89
N ALA A 42 12.92 -0.51 -7.44
CA ALA A 42 13.45 0.39 -8.46
C ALA A 42 14.36 1.47 -7.86
N ASP A 43 14.24 1.76 -6.57
CA ASP A 43 15.05 2.77 -5.88
C ASP A 43 15.24 2.38 -4.42
N THR A 44 16.16 1.44 -4.17
CA THR A 44 16.39 0.90 -2.82
C THR A 44 17.02 1.91 -1.87
N GLY A 45 17.61 2.98 -2.39
CA GLY A 45 18.14 4.09 -1.58
C GLY A 45 17.14 5.24 -1.43
N GLY A 46 15.94 5.11 -1.98
CA GLY A 46 14.93 6.15 -1.98
C GLY A 46 14.07 6.20 -0.73
N VAL A 47 12.85 6.67 -0.91
CA VAL A 47 11.91 6.87 0.19
C VAL A 47 11.50 5.52 0.78
N GLN A 48 11.61 5.41 2.11
CA GLN A 48 11.13 4.23 2.83
C GLN A 48 9.66 4.40 3.22
N LEU A 49 8.91 3.33 3.11
CA LEU A 49 7.53 3.25 3.58
C LEU A 49 7.53 2.55 4.93
N LEU A 50 7.12 3.26 5.97
CA LEU A 50 6.97 2.72 7.31
C LEU A 50 5.63 1.99 7.42
N LEU A 51 5.66 0.71 7.78
CA LEU A 51 4.47 -0.08 8.09
C LEU A 51 4.17 0.11 9.58
N GLU A 52 3.36 1.13 9.89
CA GLU A 52 3.16 1.64 11.24
C GLU A 52 1.97 0.95 11.91
N PRO A 53 2.13 0.38 13.12
CA PRO A 53 1.00 -0.26 13.81
C PRO A 53 -0.07 0.77 14.17
N ASN A 54 -1.34 0.40 13.96
CA ASN A 54 -2.48 1.27 14.18
C ASN A 54 -3.02 1.19 15.63
N ILE A 55 -2.13 1.16 16.60
CA ILE A 55 -2.50 0.90 18.00
C ILE A 55 -3.23 2.05 18.67
N HIS A 56 -3.01 3.29 18.20
CA HIS A 56 -3.70 4.45 18.78
C HIS A 56 -5.16 4.48 18.32
N PRO A 57 -6.12 4.73 19.24
CA PRO A 57 -7.53 4.78 18.85
C PRO A 57 -7.85 5.78 17.74
N ALA A 58 -7.17 6.92 17.69
CA ALA A 58 -7.34 7.90 16.62
C ALA A 58 -6.87 7.36 15.28
N ALA A 59 -5.80 6.56 15.26
CA ALA A 59 -5.30 5.91 14.05
C ALA A 59 -6.30 4.88 13.54
N GLN A 60 -6.88 4.09 14.43
CA GLN A 60 -7.88 3.10 14.08
C GLN A 60 -9.13 3.77 13.51
N ALA A 61 -9.61 4.83 14.15
CA ALA A 61 -10.78 5.57 13.68
C ALA A 61 -10.55 6.20 12.31
N PHE A 62 -9.40 6.81 12.10
CA PHE A 62 -9.01 7.40 10.82
C PHE A 62 -8.93 6.35 9.72
N GLN A 63 -8.25 5.24 9.99
CA GLN A 63 -8.11 4.15 9.02
C GLN A 63 -9.47 3.56 8.63
N GLN A 64 -10.32 3.29 9.62
CA GLN A 64 -11.66 2.74 9.38
C GLN A 64 -12.53 3.70 8.57
N ALA A 65 -12.45 5.00 8.86
CA ALA A 65 -13.24 6.00 8.14
C ALA A 65 -12.83 6.09 6.67
N LEU A 66 -11.54 6.10 6.39
CA LEU A 66 -11.04 6.11 5.00
C LEU A 66 -11.50 4.86 4.25
N HIS A 67 -11.34 3.70 4.87
CA HIS A 67 -11.72 2.42 4.24
C HIS A 67 -13.23 2.39 3.95
N ALA A 68 -14.05 2.80 4.91
CA ALA A 68 -15.51 2.82 4.76
C ALA A 68 -15.96 3.76 3.65
N ASP A 69 -15.25 4.88 3.47
CA ASP A 69 -15.59 5.87 2.44
C ASP A 69 -14.95 5.57 1.08
N GLY A 70 -14.22 4.47 0.95
CA GLY A 70 -13.57 4.09 -0.30
C GLY A 70 -12.37 4.95 -0.66
N ILE A 71 -11.73 5.58 0.33
CA ILE A 71 -10.61 6.49 0.11
C ILE A 71 -9.30 5.75 0.32
N PRO A 72 -8.42 5.68 -0.69
CA PRO A 72 -7.09 5.07 -0.51
C PRO A 72 -6.25 5.84 0.51
N ALA A 73 -5.59 5.09 1.39
CA ALA A 73 -4.69 5.68 2.39
C ALA A 73 -3.47 6.32 1.74
N THR A 74 -2.98 5.71 0.67
CA THR A 74 -1.90 6.24 -0.15
C THR A 74 -2.01 5.65 -1.56
N THR A 75 -1.21 6.15 -2.49
CA THR A 75 -1.21 5.67 -3.87
C THR A 75 0.23 5.55 -4.37
N PHE A 76 0.49 4.55 -5.17
CA PHE A 76 1.81 4.30 -5.74
C PHE A 76 1.75 4.42 -7.27
N ALA A 77 2.77 5.06 -7.83
CA ALA A 77 2.92 5.16 -9.28
C ALA A 77 3.42 3.83 -9.85
N VAL A 78 2.84 3.42 -10.96
CA VAL A 78 3.27 2.23 -11.71
C VAL A 78 3.41 2.61 -13.18
N ASP A 79 4.19 1.82 -13.93
CA ASP A 79 4.41 2.10 -15.35
C ASP A 79 3.18 1.72 -16.19
N ASP A 80 2.53 0.60 -15.87
CA ASP A 80 1.38 0.08 -16.59
C ASP A 80 0.36 -0.45 -15.58
N VAL A 81 -0.67 0.35 -15.32
CA VAL A 81 -1.67 0.03 -14.29
C VAL A 81 -2.50 -1.20 -14.67
N HIS A 82 -2.76 -1.43 -15.95
CA HIS A 82 -3.53 -2.60 -16.38
C HIS A 82 -2.75 -3.90 -16.17
N SER A 83 -1.45 -3.89 -16.47
CA SER A 83 -0.58 -5.04 -16.22
C SER A 83 -0.47 -5.34 -14.74
N GLU A 84 -0.29 -4.32 -13.90
CA GLU A 84 -0.23 -4.48 -12.45
C GLU A 84 -1.54 -5.00 -11.88
N TYR A 85 -2.66 -4.48 -12.35
CA TYR A 85 -3.99 -4.95 -11.96
C TYR A 85 -4.15 -6.45 -12.24
N GLU A 86 -3.82 -6.88 -13.45
CA GLU A 86 -3.92 -8.30 -13.83
C GLU A 86 -2.96 -9.17 -13.02
N ARG A 87 -1.72 -8.71 -12.82
CA ARG A 87 -0.71 -9.43 -12.04
C ARG A 87 -1.18 -9.63 -10.59
N LEU A 88 -1.66 -8.57 -9.97
CA LEU A 88 -2.08 -8.60 -8.57
C LEU A 88 -3.34 -9.43 -8.39
N ARG A 89 -4.29 -9.35 -9.31
CA ARG A 89 -5.48 -10.20 -9.27
C ARG A 89 -5.13 -11.68 -9.38
N ALA A 90 -4.17 -12.02 -10.23
CA ALA A 90 -3.69 -13.40 -10.36
C ALA A 90 -3.07 -13.91 -9.05
N LEU A 91 -2.51 -13.00 -8.23
CA LEU A 91 -1.97 -13.33 -6.90
C LEU A 91 -3.04 -13.33 -5.81
N GLY A 92 -4.31 -13.10 -6.14
CA GLY A 92 -5.40 -13.11 -5.18
C GLY A 92 -5.69 -11.77 -4.52
N VAL A 93 -5.08 -10.68 -4.98
CA VAL A 93 -5.35 -9.34 -4.44
C VAL A 93 -6.73 -8.86 -4.90
N GLU A 94 -7.51 -8.33 -3.97
CA GLU A 94 -8.83 -7.81 -4.26
C GLU A 94 -8.78 -6.32 -4.58
N PHE A 95 -9.49 -5.92 -5.63
CA PHE A 95 -9.63 -4.52 -6.05
C PHE A 95 -11.08 -4.08 -5.87
N THR A 96 -11.29 -2.80 -5.65
CA THR A 96 -12.64 -2.23 -5.57
C THR A 96 -13.29 -2.09 -6.95
N GLY A 97 -12.48 -2.12 -8.00
CA GLY A 97 -12.94 -2.06 -9.39
C GLY A 97 -11.76 -2.11 -10.35
N ALA A 98 -12.06 -2.23 -11.63
CA ALA A 98 -11.04 -2.22 -12.67
C ALA A 98 -10.41 -0.82 -12.80
N PRO A 99 -9.19 -0.71 -13.36
CA PRO A 99 -8.57 0.59 -13.60
C PRO A 99 -9.49 1.51 -14.41
N ALA A 100 -9.58 2.76 -14.00
CA ALA A 100 -10.44 3.76 -14.64
C ALA A 100 -9.75 5.12 -14.69
N PRO A 101 -10.13 5.97 -15.66
CA PRO A 101 -9.56 7.32 -15.72
C PRO A 101 -9.88 8.14 -14.48
N ALA A 102 -8.89 8.88 -14.00
CA ALA A 102 -8.99 9.77 -12.84
C ALA A 102 -8.10 10.99 -13.11
N GLY A 103 -8.67 12.02 -13.75
CA GLY A 103 -7.92 13.21 -14.19
C GLY A 103 -6.85 12.84 -15.20
N THR A 104 -5.58 13.16 -14.88
CA THR A 104 -4.44 12.86 -15.75
C THR A 104 -3.82 11.50 -15.46
N THR A 105 -4.54 10.64 -14.75
CA THR A 105 -4.08 9.28 -14.42
C THR A 105 -5.12 8.26 -14.82
N ILE A 106 -4.68 7.01 -14.88
CA ILE A 106 -5.55 5.83 -14.80
C ILE A 106 -5.22 5.18 -13.46
N ALA A 107 -6.24 4.89 -12.66
CA ALA A 107 -6.05 4.44 -11.30
C ALA A 107 -6.95 3.27 -10.94
N ALA A 108 -6.51 2.49 -9.96
CA ALA A 108 -7.29 1.43 -9.34
C ALA A 108 -6.96 1.38 -7.84
N ALA A 109 -7.87 0.85 -7.05
CA ALA A 109 -7.67 0.71 -5.61
C ALA A 109 -7.80 -0.74 -5.20
N LEU A 110 -6.84 -1.20 -4.41
CA LEU A 110 -6.76 -2.57 -3.90
C LEU A 110 -6.88 -2.59 -2.37
N ASP A 111 -7.26 -3.73 -1.84
CA ASP A 111 -7.30 -3.97 -0.40
C ASP A 111 -5.97 -4.59 0.03
N ASP A 112 -5.25 -3.94 0.97
CA ASP A 112 -3.96 -4.44 1.45
C ASP A 112 -4.08 -5.51 2.53
N THR A 113 -5.29 -5.90 2.90
CA THR A 113 -5.61 -6.86 3.98
C THR A 113 -5.21 -6.39 5.37
N CYS A 114 -4.69 -5.19 5.51
CA CYS A 114 -4.22 -4.61 6.78
C CYS A 114 -5.04 -3.41 7.23
N GLY A 115 -6.22 -3.23 6.65
CA GLY A 115 -7.17 -2.18 7.01
C GLY A 115 -7.19 -1.01 6.05
N ASN A 116 -6.45 -1.05 4.95
CA ASN A 116 -6.36 0.05 4.01
C ASN A 116 -6.84 -0.32 2.61
N LEU A 117 -7.35 0.68 1.89
CA LEU A 117 -7.33 0.67 0.45
C LEU A 117 -6.06 1.39 -0.01
N ILE A 118 -5.41 0.84 -1.02
CA ILE A 118 -4.17 1.38 -1.60
C ILE A 118 -4.41 1.65 -3.07
N GLY A 119 -4.09 2.86 -3.51
CA GLY A 119 -4.20 3.20 -4.93
C GLY A 119 -2.94 2.81 -5.70
N ILE A 120 -3.12 2.42 -6.94
CA ILE A 120 -2.05 2.37 -7.94
C ILE A 120 -2.48 3.24 -9.11
N HIS A 121 -1.54 3.97 -9.71
CA HIS A 121 -1.88 4.89 -10.79
C HIS A 121 -0.76 4.96 -11.83
N GLN A 122 -1.18 5.31 -13.04
CA GLN A 122 -0.32 5.52 -14.19
C GLN A 122 -0.65 6.88 -14.79
N LEU A 123 0.36 7.70 -15.07
CA LEU A 123 0.16 8.96 -15.75
C LEU A 123 -0.20 8.73 -17.22
N THR A 124 -1.22 9.44 -17.70
CA THR A 124 -1.67 9.34 -19.10
C THR A 124 -1.24 10.54 -19.93
N ALA A 125 -0.98 11.68 -19.28
CA ALA A 125 -0.58 12.90 -19.97
C ALA A 125 0.94 13.04 -20.01
N ARG A 126 1.44 13.69 -21.05
CA ARG A 126 2.83 14.03 -21.22
C ARG A 126 2.96 15.51 -21.52
#